data_32db4f3ed862c8724561449f17b7a957
#
_entry.id   32db4f3ed862c8724561449f17b7a957
#
_cell.length_a   1.000
_cell.length_b   1.000
_cell.length_c   1.000
_cell.angle_alpha   90.00
_cell.angle_beta   90.00
_cell.angle_gamma   90.00
#
_symmetry.space_group_name_H-M   'P 1'
#
loop_
_entity.id
_entity.type
_entity.pdbx_description
1 polymer ?
#
loop_
_entity_poly.entity_id
_entity_poly.type
_entity_poly.pdbx_seq_one_letter_code
_entity_poly.pdbx_strand_id
1 'polypeptide(L)'
;VSDFGGQERSDSGEKSRRSGLLFGIGAYASWGLFPAFFPLLKPAGAFEVLAHRIVWCFALMVVVIAAVRRLADLRSMSGRTWLLLTFASALISVNWVIYIYAVNNGHVVDAALGYFINPLVTVALGLLIFHERLNRAQFAALAVAVVAVVVLTVEVGEPPLIGLGLALSFGLYGAVKKVVPVDPRVSVGVEAAIATPPALVFIAAMESTGHATFANHGAGHIALMVLSGVLTAVPLLLFAAAAQRLPLVTVGLLFYLTPAMQLTWGVVVGHEPMPPARWLGFALIWVALGVFTADALWRARVDRRSLESSCQR
;
A
#
# COMPACT_ATOMS: atom_id res chain seq x y z
N VAL A 1 -6.59 2.22 48.40
CA VAL A 1 -5.80 3.22 47.59
C VAL A 1 -5.19 2.56 46.34
N SER A 2 -5.40 1.26 46.09
CA SER A 2 -4.74 0.53 44.98
C SER A 2 -5.55 0.39 43.67
N ASP A 3 -6.75 0.95 43.57
CA ASP A 3 -7.65 0.72 42.42
C ASP A 3 -7.61 1.83 41.34
N PHE A 4 -7.08 3.00 41.65
CA PHE A 4 -6.99 4.13 40.71
C PHE A 4 -5.96 3.94 39.60
N GLY A 5 -4.87 3.21 39.86
CA GLY A 5 -3.79 3.02 38.87
C GLY A 5 -4.12 2.00 37.76
N GLY A 6 -5.06 1.09 38.00
CA GLY A 6 -5.51 0.08 37.02
C GLY A 6 -6.47 0.68 35.99
N GLN A 7 -7.32 1.58 36.40
CA GLN A 7 -8.35 2.20 35.57
C GLN A 7 -7.74 3.24 34.58
N GLU A 8 -6.76 4.02 35.02
CA GLU A 8 -6.03 4.96 34.14
C GLU A 8 -5.20 4.26 33.06
N ARG A 9 -4.57 3.11 33.38
CA ARG A 9 -3.82 2.30 32.39
C ARG A 9 -4.74 1.63 31.38
N SER A 10 -5.93 1.16 31.79
CA SER A 10 -6.94 0.59 30.89
C SER A 10 -7.48 1.66 29.94
N ASP A 11 -7.80 2.85 30.44
CA ASP A 11 -8.35 3.96 29.66
C ASP A 11 -7.32 4.53 28.65
N SER A 12 -6.03 4.61 29.03
CA SER A 12 -4.96 5.02 28.13
C SER A 12 -4.70 4.02 27.00
N GLY A 13 -4.78 2.71 27.29
CA GLY A 13 -4.66 1.64 26.30
C GLY A 13 -5.82 1.63 25.30
N GLU A 14 -7.03 1.84 25.78
CA GLU A 14 -8.21 1.91 24.92
C GLU A 14 -8.21 3.16 24.01
N LYS A 15 -7.85 4.32 24.54
CA LYS A 15 -7.67 5.56 23.76
C LYS A 15 -6.61 5.38 22.66
N SER A 16 -5.49 4.74 22.98
CA SER A 16 -4.43 4.44 22.02
C SER A 16 -4.93 3.53 20.90
N ARG A 17 -5.68 2.49 21.24
CA ARG A 17 -6.27 1.56 20.27
C ARG A 17 -7.31 2.23 19.38
N ARG A 18 -8.20 3.06 19.94
CA ARG A 18 -9.22 3.82 19.16
C ARG A 18 -8.54 4.79 18.18
N SER A 19 -7.53 5.54 18.62
CA SER A 19 -6.77 6.42 17.73
C SER A 19 -6.04 5.64 16.63
N GLY A 20 -5.47 4.47 16.95
CA GLY A 20 -4.86 3.58 15.96
C GLY A 20 -5.83 3.12 14.88
N LEU A 21 -7.07 2.74 15.26
CA LEU A 21 -8.12 2.38 14.31
C LEU A 21 -8.51 3.54 13.40
N LEU A 22 -8.69 4.75 13.95
CA LEU A 22 -9.01 5.94 13.16
C LEU A 22 -7.89 6.27 12.17
N PHE A 23 -6.63 6.18 12.58
CA PHE A 23 -5.48 6.37 11.69
C PHE A 23 -5.42 5.31 10.59
N GLY A 24 -5.66 4.03 10.92
CA GLY A 24 -5.69 2.95 9.94
C GLY A 24 -6.83 3.11 8.93
N ILE A 25 -8.04 3.38 9.40
CA ILE A 25 -9.19 3.65 8.52
C ILE A 25 -8.91 4.88 7.65
N GLY A 26 -8.39 5.96 8.23
CA GLY A 26 -8.04 7.17 7.48
C GLY A 26 -7.01 6.91 6.38
N ALA A 27 -5.96 6.12 6.66
CA ALA A 27 -4.94 5.76 5.68
C ALA A 27 -5.54 4.95 4.51
N TYR A 28 -6.23 3.87 4.84
CA TYR A 28 -6.74 2.94 3.82
C TYR A 28 -7.93 3.50 3.05
N ALA A 29 -8.79 4.30 3.69
CA ALA A 29 -9.85 5.02 2.99
C ALA A 29 -9.29 6.09 2.04
N SER A 30 -8.23 6.81 2.44
CA SER A 30 -7.56 7.77 1.56
C SER A 30 -7.03 7.09 0.29
N TRP A 31 -6.38 5.91 0.40
CA TRP A 31 -5.95 5.13 -0.76
C TRP A 31 -7.13 4.57 -1.57
N GLY A 32 -8.22 4.20 -0.90
CA GLY A 32 -9.46 3.75 -1.55
C GLY A 32 -10.14 4.83 -2.40
N LEU A 33 -9.94 6.11 -2.06
CA LEU A 33 -10.49 7.26 -2.79
C LEU A 33 -9.63 7.75 -3.96
N PHE A 34 -8.45 7.17 -4.20
CA PHE A 34 -7.59 7.57 -5.32
C PHE A 34 -8.27 7.48 -6.70
N PRO A 35 -9.16 6.53 -7.00
CA PRO A 35 -9.92 6.55 -8.25
C PRO A 35 -10.75 7.81 -8.47
N ALA A 36 -11.21 8.46 -7.39
CA ALA A 36 -11.90 9.74 -7.49
C ALA A 36 -10.95 10.92 -7.75
N PHE A 37 -9.70 10.81 -7.33
CA PHE A 37 -8.73 11.90 -7.38
C PHE A 37 -7.94 11.96 -8.69
N PHE A 38 -7.38 10.84 -9.15
CA PHE A 38 -6.48 10.85 -10.32
C PHE A 38 -7.12 11.33 -11.63
N PRO A 39 -8.39 11.07 -11.93
CA PRO A 39 -9.03 11.63 -13.11
C PRO A 39 -9.09 13.17 -13.13
N LEU A 40 -9.06 13.82 -11.95
CA LEU A 40 -9.03 15.28 -11.84
C LEU A 40 -7.71 15.88 -12.31
N LEU A 41 -6.65 15.07 -12.42
CA LEU A 41 -5.34 15.49 -12.89
C LEU A 41 -5.19 15.43 -14.41
N LYS A 42 -6.22 14.99 -15.14
CA LYS A 42 -6.21 15.08 -16.62
C LYS A 42 -6.10 16.55 -17.06
N PRO A 43 -5.31 16.83 -18.11
CA PRO A 43 -4.76 15.90 -19.09
C PRO A 43 -3.39 15.32 -18.75
N ALA A 44 -2.83 15.51 -17.56
CA ALA A 44 -1.54 14.96 -17.16
C ALA A 44 -1.49 13.43 -17.34
N GLY A 45 -0.44 12.96 -17.98
CA GLY A 45 -0.17 11.52 -18.12
C GLY A 45 0.30 10.88 -16.82
N ALA A 46 0.25 9.53 -16.74
CA ALA A 46 0.60 8.80 -15.53
C ALA A 46 2.03 9.09 -15.02
N PHE A 47 2.99 9.26 -15.93
CA PHE A 47 4.39 9.57 -15.56
C PHE A 47 4.54 11.00 -15.06
N GLU A 48 3.84 11.97 -15.62
CA GLU A 48 3.85 13.36 -15.14
C GLU A 48 3.24 13.46 -13.74
N VAL A 49 2.08 12.83 -13.53
CA VAL A 49 1.45 12.73 -12.21
C VAL A 49 2.38 12.07 -11.20
N LEU A 50 3.04 10.95 -11.58
CA LEU A 50 4.01 10.29 -10.72
C LEU A 50 5.18 11.20 -10.34
N ALA A 51 5.77 11.90 -11.32
CA ALA A 51 6.92 12.78 -11.09
C ALA A 51 6.57 13.89 -10.10
N HIS A 52 5.46 14.59 -10.30
CA HIS A 52 5.00 15.63 -9.36
C HIS A 52 4.65 15.06 -8.00
N ARG A 53 3.98 13.91 -7.95
CA ARG A 53 3.66 13.21 -6.70
C ARG A 53 4.90 12.88 -5.88
N ILE A 54 5.98 12.43 -6.52
CA ILE A 54 7.27 12.13 -5.86
C ILE A 54 7.89 13.42 -5.31
N VAL A 55 8.01 14.46 -6.13
CA VAL A 55 8.65 15.72 -5.74
C VAL A 55 7.92 16.38 -4.57
N TRP A 56 6.60 16.49 -4.63
CA TRP A 56 5.81 17.11 -3.56
C TRP A 56 5.72 16.25 -2.32
N CYS A 57 5.71 14.90 -2.46
CA CYS A 57 5.85 13.99 -1.32
C CYS A 57 7.21 14.17 -0.64
N PHE A 58 8.30 14.26 -1.41
CA PHE A 58 9.63 14.51 -0.87
C PHE A 58 9.70 15.84 -0.12
N ALA A 59 9.19 16.92 -0.70
CA ALA A 59 9.16 18.23 -0.06
C ALA A 59 8.46 18.18 1.31
N LEU A 60 7.31 17.50 1.39
CA LEU A 60 6.59 17.30 2.66
C LEU A 60 7.38 16.42 3.63
N MET A 61 7.99 15.33 3.15
CA MET A 61 8.76 14.41 4.02
C MET A 61 10.03 15.04 4.58
N VAL A 62 10.67 15.97 3.85
CA VAL A 62 11.78 16.78 4.39
C VAL A 62 11.34 17.57 5.61
N VAL A 63 10.18 18.24 5.52
CA VAL A 63 9.60 18.99 6.66
C VAL A 63 9.30 18.04 7.83
N VAL A 64 8.68 16.89 7.56
CA VAL A 64 8.35 15.90 8.60
C VAL A 64 9.60 15.37 9.29
N ILE A 65 10.63 14.94 8.52
CA ILE A 65 11.88 14.38 9.08
C ILE A 65 12.64 15.44 9.89
N ALA A 66 12.66 16.69 9.42
CA ALA A 66 13.26 17.80 10.18
C ALA A 66 12.50 18.05 11.48
N ALA A 67 11.17 18.07 11.45
CA ALA A 67 10.33 18.28 12.63
C ALA A 67 10.51 17.18 13.70
N VAL A 68 10.65 15.91 13.27
CA VAL A 68 10.89 14.78 14.20
C VAL A 68 12.38 14.60 14.57
N ARG A 69 13.27 15.47 14.08
CA ARG A 69 14.72 15.49 14.35
C ARG A 69 15.45 14.17 14.05
N ARG A 70 15.02 13.47 12.98
CA ARG A 70 15.58 12.18 12.56
C ARG A 70 16.62 12.26 11.42
N LEU A 71 17.15 13.46 11.14
CA LEU A 71 18.19 13.64 10.10
C LEU A 71 19.48 12.89 10.39
N ALA A 72 19.79 12.64 11.67
CA ALA A 72 20.97 11.87 12.06
C ALA A 72 20.92 10.42 11.57
N ASP A 73 19.74 9.83 11.46
CA ASP A 73 19.54 8.44 11.02
C ASP A 73 20.06 8.24 9.59
N LEU A 74 20.03 9.29 8.74
CA LEU A 74 20.55 9.23 7.37
C LEU A 74 22.05 8.97 7.31
N ARG A 75 22.82 9.50 8.30
CA ARG A 75 24.28 9.35 8.34
C ARG A 75 24.72 7.97 8.83
N SER A 76 23.87 7.26 9.52
CA SER A 76 24.17 5.92 10.07
C SER A 76 23.85 4.77 9.11
N MET A 77 23.27 5.06 7.93
CA MET A 77 22.86 4.04 6.97
C MET A 77 24.03 3.41 6.24
N SER A 78 24.05 2.08 6.21
CA SER A 78 25.04 1.32 5.42
C SER A 78 24.78 1.41 3.92
N GLY A 79 25.81 1.17 3.08
CA GLY A 79 25.64 1.11 1.63
C GLY A 79 24.61 0.06 1.17
N ARG A 80 24.52 -1.08 1.89
CA ARG A 80 23.48 -2.09 1.66
C ARG A 80 22.08 -1.54 1.90
N THR A 81 21.89 -0.74 2.96
CA THR A 81 20.61 -0.10 3.25
C THR A 81 20.21 0.88 2.15
N TRP A 82 21.16 1.68 1.64
CA TRP A 82 20.93 2.58 0.50
C TRP A 82 20.51 1.81 -0.75
N LEU A 83 21.19 0.70 -1.08
CA LEU A 83 20.83 -0.14 -2.23
C LEU A 83 19.42 -0.71 -2.09
N LEU A 84 19.06 -1.24 -0.91
CA LEU A 84 17.72 -1.77 -0.64
C LEU A 84 16.65 -0.68 -0.76
N LEU A 85 16.90 0.53 -0.24
CA LEU A 85 15.97 1.65 -0.36
C LEU A 85 15.85 2.15 -1.81
N THR A 86 16.92 2.11 -2.59
CA THR A 86 16.88 2.43 -4.03
C THR A 86 16.00 1.41 -4.77
N PHE A 87 16.15 0.13 -4.47
CA PHE A 87 15.33 -0.91 -5.08
C PHE A 87 13.85 -0.80 -4.63
N ALA A 88 13.61 -0.52 -3.35
CA ALA A 88 12.26 -0.24 -2.83
C ALA A 88 11.61 0.97 -3.53
N SER A 89 12.38 2.06 -3.70
CA SER A 89 11.93 3.26 -4.41
C SER A 89 11.55 2.97 -5.86
N ALA A 90 12.33 2.17 -6.57
CA ALA A 90 12.01 1.74 -7.94
C ALA A 90 10.72 0.89 -7.98
N LEU A 91 10.60 -0.11 -7.08
CA LEU A 91 9.42 -0.98 -7.01
C LEU A 91 8.12 -0.21 -6.74
N ILE A 92 8.15 0.71 -5.76
CA ILE A 92 6.96 1.50 -5.43
C ILE A 92 6.63 2.52 -6.52
N SER A 93 7.62 3.06 -7.22
CA SER A 93 7.40 3.94 -8.36
C SER A 93 6.74 3.20 -9.53
N VAL A 94 7.19 1.99 -9.84
CA VAL A 94 6.56 1.11 -10.84
C VAL A 94 5.11 0.80 -10.43
N ASN A 95 4.88 0.42 -9.18
CA ASN A 95 3.53 0.18 -8.65
C ASN A 95 2.62 1.40 -8.86
N TRP A 96 3.10 2.59 -8.53
CA TRP A 96 2.32 3.83 -8.66
C TRP A 96 2.01 4.20 -10.10
N VAL A 97 2.96 4.03 -11.04
CA VAL A 97 2.70 4.24 -12.48
C VAL A 97 1.62 3.31 -12.97
N ILE A 98 1.72 2.00 -12.67
CA ILE A 98 0.71 1.01 -13.08
C ILE A 98 -0.67 1.42 -12.52
N TYR A 99 -0.72 1.83 -11.26
CA TYR A 99 -1.97 2.22 -10.62
C TYR A 99 -2.59 3.49 -11.23
N ILE A 100 -1.80 4.55 -11.42
CA ILE A 100 -2.28 5.80 -12.04
C ILE A 100 -2.76 5.52 -13.47
N TYR A 101 -1.99 4.72 -14.23
CA TYR A 101 -2.40 4.28 -15.56
C TYR A 101 -3.74 3.55 -15.53
N ALA A 102 -3.90 2.58 -14.64
CA ALA A 102 -5.13 1.80 -14.50
C ALA A 102 -6.34 2.70 -14.21
N VAL A 103 -6.22 3.59 -13.24
CA VAL A 103 -7.31 4.52 -12.85
C VAL A 103 -7.69 5.45 -14.00
N ASN A 104 -6.70 6.01 -14.70
CA ASN A 104 -6.96 6.98 -15.77
C ASN A 104 -7.52 6.35 -17.06
N ASN A 105 -7.38 5.03 -17.21
CA ASN A 105 -7.83 4.29 -18.39
C ASN A 105 -9.02 3.34 -18.14
N GLY A 106 -9.71 3.47 -16.98
CA GLY A 106 -10.91 2.67 -16.69
C GLY A 106 -10.61 1.22 -16.34
N HIS A 107 -9.48 0.94 -15.67
CA HIS A 107 -9.06 -0.37 -15.17
C HIS A 107 -8.98 -0.41 -13.64
N VAL A 108 -9.88 0.29 -12.96
CA VAL A 108 -9.89 0.36 -11.48
C VAL A 108 -10.21 -0.99 -10.86
N VAL A 109 -11.08 -1.79 -11.51
CA VAL A 109 -11.41 -3.15 -11.10
C VAL A 109 -10.17 -4.07 -11.16
N ASP A 110 -9.36 -3.96 -12.21
CA ASP A 110 -8.12 -4.73 -12.34
C ASP A 110 -7.08 -4.32 -11.31
N ALA A 111 -7.01 -3.03 -10.97
CA ALA A 111 -6.18 -2.53 -9.88
C ALA A 111 -6.64 -3.05 -8.51
N ALA A 112 -7.95 -3.06 -8.24
CA ALA A 112 -8.53 -3.62 -7.03
C ALA A 112 -8.20 -5.13 -6.90
N LEU A 113 -8.31 -5.89 -7.99
CA LEU A 113 -7.92 -7.30 -8.04
C LEU A 113 -6.47 -7.50 -7.60
N GLY A 114 -5.55 -6.67 -8.11
CA GLY A 114 -4.13 -6.73 -7.73
C GLY A 114 -3.91 -6.54 -6.23
N TYR A 115 -4.59 -5.58 -5.63
CA TYR A 115 -4.48 -5.36 -4.18
C TYR A 115 -5.17 -6.45 -3.35
N PHE A 116 -6.24 -7.09 -3.84
CA PHE A 116 -6.78 -8.28 -3.20
C PHE A 116 -5.83 -9.48 -3.28
N ILE A 117 -5.12 -9.68 -4.38
CA ILE A 117 -4.14 -10.76 -4.56
C ILE A 117 -2.86 -10.51 -3.74
N ASN A 118 -2.52 -9.26 -3.44
CA ASN A 118 -1.24 -8.89 -2.83
C ASN A 118 -0.86 -9.67 -1.54
N PRO A 119 -1.75 -9.95 -0.57
CA PRO A 119 -1.39 -10.76 0.59
C PRO A 119 -0.94 -12.17 0.21
N LEU A 120 -1.54 -12.77 -0.82
CA LEU A 120 -1.21 -14.09 -1.32
C LEU A 120 0.14 -14.08 -2.04
N VAL A 121 0.42 -13.04 -2.82
CA VAL A 121 1.75 -12.82 -3.43
C VAL A 121 2.80 -12.63 -2.35
N THR A 122 2.51 -11.88 -1.29
CA THR A 122 3.43 -11.69 -0.15
C THR A 122 3.77 -13.02 0.52
N VAL A 123 2.79 -13.92 0.69
CA VAL A 123 3.00 -15.28 1.21
C VAL A 123 3.86 -16.11 0.26
N ALA A 124 3.60 -16.06 -1.04
CA ALA A 124 4.41 -16.75 -2.05
C ALA A 124 5.87 -16.25 -2.05
N LEU A 125 6.08 -14.94 -1.92
CA LEU A 125 7.41 -14.35 -1.79
C LEU A 125 8.09 -14.74 -0.47
N GLY A 126 7.34 -14.88 0.62
CA GLY A 126 7.81 -15.43 1.89
C GLY A 126 8.39 -16.84 1.73
N LEU A 127 7.67 -17.71 1.02
CA LEU A 127 8.15 -19.05 0.68
C LEU A 127 9.40 -19.01 -0.22
N LEU A 128 9.37 -18.23 -1.30
CA LEU A 128 10.42 -18.27 -2.33
C LEU A 128 11.71 -17.55 -1.92
N ILE A 129 11.58 -16.40 -1.24
CA ILE A 129 12.74 -15.54 -0.89
C ILE A 129 13.26 -15.85 0.51
N PHE A 130 12.35 -16.01 1.47
CA PHE A 130 12.71 -16.21 2.87
C PHE A 130 12.69 -17.69 3.29
N HIS A 131 12.34 -18.60 2.38
CA HIS A 131 12.22 -20.04 2.61
C HIS A 131 11.31 -20.37 3.81
N GLU A 132 10.28 -19.54 4.02
CA GLU A 132 9.29 -19.73 5.06
C GLU A 132 8.44 -20.97 4.77
N ARG A 133 8.14 -21.76 5.79
CA ARG A 133 7.30 -22.95 5.63
C ARG A 133 5.82 -22.54 5.62
N LEU A 134 5.13 -22.85 4.54
CA LEU A 134 3.68 -22.67 4.48
C LEU A 134 2.98 -23.78 5.28
N ASN A 135 1.96 -23.39 6.01
CA ASN A 135 1.03 -24.36 6.57
C ASN A 135 -0.02 -24.79 5.52
N ARG A 136 -0.84 -25.79 5.86
CA ARG A 136 -1.84 -26.36 4.94
C ARG A 136 -2.88 -25.32 4.48
N ALA A 137 -3.32 -24.41 5.38
CA ALA A 137 -4.28 -23.40 5.04
C ALA A 137 -3.71 -22.32 4.10
N GLN A 138 -2.47 -21.88 4.35
CA GLN A 138 -1.76 -20.95 3.48
C GLN A 138 -1.49 -21.56 2.09
N PHE A 139 -1.11 -22.82 2.03
CA PHE A 139 -0.93 -23.53 0.77
C PHE A 139 -2.23 -23.64 0.00
N ALA A 140 -3.34 -24.02 0.66
CA ALA A 140 -4.67 -24.08 0.06
C ALA A 140 -5.12 -22.70 -0.46
N ALA A 141 -4.94 -21.64 0.33
CA ALA A 141 -5.26 -20.28 -0.08
C ALA A 141 -4.47 -19.85 -1.33
N LEU A 142 -3.17 -20.15 -1.36
CA LEU A 142 -2.31 -19.85 -2.52
C LEU A 142 -2.74 -20.64 -3.76
N ALA A 143 -3.07 -21.93 -3.61
CA ALA A 143 -3.57 -22.75 -4.71
C ALA A 143 -4.88 -22.20 -5.29
N VAL A 144 -5.84 -21.82 -4.43
CA VAL A 144 -7.11 -21.20 -4.88
C VAL A 144 -6.85 -19.86 -5.61
N ALA A 145 -5.88 -19.06 -5.13
CA ALA A 145 -5.53 -17.81 -5.81
C ALA A 145 -4.93 -18.05 -7.21
N VAL A 146 -4.09 -19.06 -7.37
CA VAL A 146 -3.56 -19.45 -8.68
C VAL A 146 -4.70 -19.89 -9.59
N VAL A 147 -5.64 -20.71 -9.11
CA VAL A 147 -6.83 -21.11 -9.87
C VAL A 147 -7.65 -19.88 -10.28
N ALA A 148 -7.86 -18.91 -9.40
CA ALA A 148 -8.56 -17.67 -9.72
C ALA A 148 -7.91 -16.89 -10.87
N VAL A 149 -6.57 -16.75 -10.84
CA VAL A 149 -5.81 -16.08 -11.91
C VAL A 149 -5.93 -16.85 -13.24
N VAL A 150 -5.85 -18.18 -13.19
CA VAL A 150 -6.02 -19.03 -14.39
C VAL A 150 -7.43 -18.89 -14.98
N VAL A 151 -8.46 -18.94 -14.13
CA VAL A 151 -9.86 -18.76 -14.56
C VAL A 151 -10.03 -17.39 -15.21
N LEU A 152 -9.53 -16.32 -14.59
CA LEU A 152 -9.59 -14.98 -15.17
C LEU A 152 -8.86 -14.89 -16.50
N THR A 153 -7.69 -15.51 -16.62
CA THR A 153 -6.90 -15.52 -17.87
C THR A 153 -7.62 -16.25 -18.99
N VAL A 154 -8.19 -17.42 -18.70
CA VAL A 154 -8.85 -18.26 -19.73
C VAL A 154 -10.17 -17.63 -20.19
N GLU A 155 -10.98 -17.13 -19.26
CA GLU A 155 -12.31 -16.60 -19.56
C GLU A 155 -12.27 -15.19 -20.17
N VAL A 156 -11.29 -14.35 -19.76
CA VAL A 156 -11.11 -13.00 -20.32
C VAL A 156 -10.28 -13.02 -21.60
N GLY A 157 -9.52 -14.11 -21.84
CA GLY A 157 -8.63 -14.27 -22.99
C GLY A 157 -7.25 -13.64 -22.82
N GLU A 158 -7.05 -12.86 -21.74
CA GLU A 158 -5.79 -12.19 -21.43
C GLU A 158 -5.47 -12.28 -19.94
N PRO A 159 -4.19 -12.46 -19.55
CA PRO A 159 -3.80 -12.45 -18.15
C PRO A 159 -4.05 -11.06 -17.53
N PRO A 160 -4.45 -11.00 -16.25
CA PRO A 160 -4.70 -9.73 -15.55
C PRO A 160 -3.40 -9.00 -15.22
N LEU A 161 -2.70 -8.49 -16.24
CA LEU A 161 -1.34 -7.93 -16.14
C LEU A 161 -1.27 -6.74 -15.18
N ILE A 162 -2.28 -5.88 -15.16
CA ILE A 162 -2.36 -4.74 -14.25
C ILE A 162 -2.40 -5.25 -12.81
N GLY A 163 -3.31 -6.19 -12.50
CA GLY A 163 -3.44 -6.76 -11.17
C GLY A 163 -2.18 -7.49 -10.72
N LEU A 164 -1.60 -8.32 -11.59
CA LEU A 164 -0.36 -9.05 -11.30
C LEU A 164 0.82 -8.10 -11.13
N GLY A 165 0.94 -7.08 -11.98
CA GLY A 165 1.99 -6.06 -11.88
C GLY A 165 1.92 -5.29 -10.56
N LEU A 166 0.72 -4.90 -10.13
CA LEU A 166 0.50 -4.26 -8.84
C LEU A 166 0.82 -5.19 -7.66
N ALA A 167 0.33 -6.43 -7.70
CA ALA A 167 0.56 -7.39 -6.63
C ALA A 167 2.04 -7.75 -6.48
N LEU A 168 2.75 -7.99 -7.59
CA LEU A 168 4.18 -8.34 -7.58
C LEU A 168 5.05 -7.15 -7.16
N SER A 169 4.85 -5.97 -7.73
CA SER A 169 5.65 -4.79 -7.38
C SER A 169 5.49 -4.38 -5.92
N PHE A 170 4.25 -4.39 -5.41
CA PHE A 170 3.99 -4.07 -4.00
C PHE A 170 4.40 -5.20 -3.05
N GLY A 171 4.23 -6.47 -3.43
CA GLY A 171 4.71 -7.61 -2.67
C GLY A 171 6.23 -7.63 -2.52
N LEU A 172 6.96 -7.41 -3.62
CA LEU A 172 8.43 -7.28 -3.60
C LEU A 172 8.88 -6.06 -2.80
N TYR A 173 8.20 -4.92 -2.94
CA TYR A 173 8.42 -3.74 -2.09
C TYR A 173 8.29 -4.12 -0.61
N GLY A 174 7.22 -4.80 -0.22
CA GLY A 174 7.01 -5.28 1.15
C GLY A 174 8.11 -6.22 1.62
N ALA A 175 8.58 -7.14 0.76
CA ALA A 175 9.68 -8.04 1.07
C ALA A 175 11.01 -7.29 1.32
N VAL A 176 11.31 -6.27 0.52
CA VAL A 176 12.48 -5.39 0.75
C VAL A 176 12.32 -4.62 2.06
N LYS A 177 11.15 -4.04 2.32
CA LYS A 177 10.87 -3.30 3.56
C LYS A 177 11.02 -4.15 4.82
N LYS A 178 10.76 -5.45 4.75
CA LYS A 178 10.94 -6.40 5.86
C LYS A 178 12.40 -6.50 6.33
N VAL A 179 13.36 -6.30 5.42
CA VAL A 179 14.80 -6.44 5.72
C VAL A 179 15.53 -5.11 5.91
N VAL A 180 14.85 -3.99 5.67
CA VAL A 180 15.44 -2.64 5.83
C VAL A 180 15.35 -2.21 7.31
N PRO A 181 16.49 -2.03 8.03
CA PRO A 181 16.51 -1.68 9.45
C PRO A 181 16.41 -0.16 9.68
N VAL A 182 15.36 0.50 9.14
CA VAL A 182 15.18 1.95 9.21
C VAL A 182 13.76 2.29 9.66
N ASP A 183 13.61 3.37 10.43
CA ASP A 183 12.27 3.90 10.79
C ASP A 183 11.42 4.12 9.52
N PRO A 184 10.17 3.66 9.49
CA PRO A 184 9.32 3.77 8.31
C PRO A 184 9.19 5.19 7.74
N ARG A 185 9.17 6.23 8.60
CA ARG A 185 9.09 7.64 8.17
C ARG A 185 10.34 8.08 7.44
N VAL A 186 11.51 7.70 7.97
CA VAL A 186 12.81 7.99 7.36
C VAL A 186 12.94 7.22 6.05
N SER A 187 12.55 5.96 6.04
CA SER A 187 12.56 5.11 4.84
C SER A 187 11.75 5.72 3.69
N VAL A 188 10.51 6.15 3.94
CA VAL A 188 9.67 6.81 2.92
C VAL A 188 10.31 8.10 2.41
N GLY A 189 10.87 8.91 3.32
CA GLY A 189 11.56 10.14 2.93
C GLY A 189 12.79 9.89 2.06
N VAL A 190 13.58 8.86 2.36
CA VAL A 190 14.75 8.46 1.58
C VAL A 190 14.33 7.90 0.21
N GLU A 191 13.30 7.06 0.15
CA GLU A 191 12.75 6.54 -1.10
C GLU A 191 12.27 7.68 -2.02
N ALA A 192 11.56 8.66 -1.45
CA ALA A 192 11.15 9.85 -2.18
C ALA A 192 12.35 10.70 -2.63
N ALA A 193 13.38 10.86 -1.77
CA ALA A 193 14.61 11.57 -2.12
C ALA A 193 15.37 10.92 -3.29
N ILE A 194 15.45 9.58 -3.30
CA ILE A 194 16.09 8.80 -4.36
C ILE A 194 15.33 8.96 -5.70
N ALA A 195 13.99 8.95 -5.65
CA ALA A 195 13.16 9.07 -6.84
C ALA A 195 13.05 10.54 -7.36
N THR A 196 13.35 11.53 -6.51
CA THR A 196 13.20 12.96 -6.87
C THR A 196 14.11 13.41 -8.01
N PRO A 197 15.43 13.09 -8.07
CA PRO A 197 16.27 13.49 -9.18
C PRO A 197 15.77 13.03 -10.56
N PRO A 198 15.45 11.74 -10.80
CA PRO A 198 14.89 11.34 -12.09
C PRO A 198 13.50 11.96 -12.35
N ALA A 199 12.69 12.20 -11.32
CA ALA A 199 11.41 12.89 -11.47
C ALA A 199 11.59 14.34 -11.92
N LEU A 200 12.54 15.07 -11.34
CA LEU A 200 12.86 16.44 -11.75
C LEU A 200 13.43 16.51 -13.18
N VAL A 201 14.28 15.56 -13.57
CA VAL A 201 14.79 15.46 -14.94
C VAL A 201 13.63 15.22 -15.91
N PHE A 202 12.69 14.33 -15.56
CA PHE A 202 11.51 14.07 -16.38
C PHE A 202 10.62 15.32 -16.51
N ILE A 203 10.33 16.03 -15.41
CA ILE A 203 9.55 17.27 -15.42
C ILE A 203 10.24 18.31 -16.30
N ALA A 204 11.56 18.53 -16.13
CA ALA A 204 12.31 19.48 -16.92
C ALA A 204 12.30 19.15 -18.44
N ALA A 205 12.39 17.86 -18.78
CA ALA A 205 12.27 17.41 -20.17
C ALA A 205 10.87 17.68 -20.74
N MET A 206 9.80 17.39 -19.97
CA MET A 206 8.42 17.70 -20.36
C MET A 206 8.20 19.21 -20.58
N GLU A 207 8.71 20.04 -19.66
CA GLU A 207 8.65 21.51 -19.80
C GLU A 207 9.40 22.00 -21.03
N SER A 208 10.62 21.50 -21.27
CA SER A 208 11.46 21.92 -22.42
C SER A 208 10.85 21.52 -23.77
N THR A 209 10.04 20.46 -23.83
CA THR A 209 9.37 19.99 -25.04
C THR A 209 7.95 20.56 -25.20
N GLY A 210 7.48 21.38 -24.26
CA GLY A 210 6.14 21.96 -24.28
C GLY A 210 5.01 20.96 -24.03
N HIS A 211 5.31 19.74 -23.55
CA HIS A 211 4.32 18.70 -23.25
C HIS A 211 3.86 18.71 -21.79
N ALA A 212 4.47 19.49 -20.92
CA ALA A 212 4.10 19.58 -19.52
C ALA A 212 2.73 20.22 -19.35
N THR A 213 1.93 19.66 -18.43
CA THR A 213 0.60 20.21 -18.12
C THR A 213 0.62 21.09 -16.87
N PHE A 214 1.62 20.94 -16.00
CA PHE A 214 1.65 21.55 -14.68
C PHE A 214 1.40 23.05 -14.67
N ALA A 215 2.19 23.82 -15.43
CA ALA A 215 2.06 25.27 -15.49
C ALA A 215 1.03 25.76 -16.52
N ASN A 216 0.61 24.91 -17.45
CA ASN A 216 -0.16 25.30 -18.63
C ASN A 216 -1.68 25.15 -18.48
N HIS A 217 -2.16 24.58 -17.35
CA HIS A 217 -3.61 24.30 -17.12
C HIS A 217 -4.19 25.06 -15.92
N GLY A 218 -3.55 26.16 -15.54
CA GLY A 218 -4.05 27.10 -14.52
C GLY A 218 -3.82 26.67 -13.07
N ALA A 219 -4.09 27.58 -12.14
CA ALA A 219 -3.78 27.43 -10.71
C ALA A 219 -4.46 26.22 -10.06
N GLY A 220 -5.66 25.86 -10.50
CA GLY A 220 -6.37 24.68 -9.98
C GLY A 220 -5.62 23.37 -10.28
N HIS A 221 -5.10 23.23 -11.49
CA HIS A 221 -4.31 22.05 -11.88
C HIS A 221 -2.99 21.97 -11.10
N ILE A 222 -2.30 23.11 -10.94
CA ILE A 222 -1.11 23.21 -10.10
C ILE A 222 -1.41 22.73 -8.67
N ALA A 223 -2.51 23.25 -8.08
CA ALA A 223 -2.91 22.88 -6.71
C ALA A 223 -3.19 21.37 -6.57
N LEU A 224 -3.88 20.78 -7.55
CA LEU A 224 -4.15 19.33 -7.57
C LEU A 224 -2.88 18.51 -7.70
N MET A 225 -1.93 18.92 -8.55
CA MET A 225 -0.64 18.25 -8.70
C MET A 225 0.19 18.32 -7.39
N VAL A 226 0.24 19.48 -6.72
CA VAL A 226 0.86 19.64 -5.41
C VAL A 226 0.16 18.78 -4.37
N LEU A 227 -1.18 18.78 -4.36
CA LEU A 227 -2.00 17.98 -3.45
C LEU A 227 -1.72 16.47 -3.62
N SER A 228 -1.36 16.01 -4.82
CA SER A 228 -1.03 14.60 -5.06
C SER A 228 0.11 14.10 -4.17
N GLY A 229 1.11 14.94 -3.90
CA GLY A 229 2.20 14.63 -2.97
C GLY A 229 1.72 14.54 -1.52
N VAL A 230 0.84 15.44 -1.09
CA VAL A 230 0.23 15.44 0.25
C VAL A 230 -0.61 14.17 0.43
N LEU A 231 -1.45 13.83 -0.56
CA LEU A 231 -2.27 12.62 -0.57
C LEU A 231 -1.42 11.33 -0.63
N THR A 232 -0.15 11.43 -0.97
CA THR A 232 0.81 10.31 -0.85
C THR A 232 1.38 10.22 0.55
N ALA A 233 1.89 11.30 1.10
CA ALA A 233 2.61 11.30 2.37
C ALA A 233 1.67 11.13 3.57
N VAL A 234 0.51 11.79 3.57
CA VAL A 234 -0.42 11.76 4.71
C VAL A 234 -0.93 10.35 5.01
N PRO A 235 -1.44 9.56 4.04
CA PRO A 235 -1.84 8.18 4.32
C PRO A 235 -0.69 7.29 4.81
N LEU A 236 0.53 7.49 4.31
CA LEU A 236 1.72 6.76 4.78
C LEU A 236 2.04 7.09 6.24
N LEU A 237 1.92 8.35 6.64
CA LEU A 237 2.11 8.77 8.03
C LEU A 237 1.00 8.22 8.95
N LEU A 238 -0.25 8.27 8.51
CA LEU A 238 -1.39 7.68 9.21
C LEU A 238 -1.22 6.16 9.37
N PHE A 239 -0.81 5.47 8.31
CA PHE A 239 -0.49 4.05 8.35
C PHE A 239 0.61 3.74 9.36
N ALA A 240 1.72 4.49 9.35
CA ALA A 240 2.80 4.33 10.33
C ALA A 240 2.32 4.54 11.77
N ALA A 241 1.45 5.54 11.99
CA ALA A 241 0.85 5.80 13.29
C ALA A 241 -0.12 4.69 13.74
N ALA A 242 -0.88 4.10 12.82
CA ALA A 242 -1.75 2.95 13.07
C ALA A 242 -0.94 1.70 13.42
N ALA A 243 0.10 1.39 12.63
CA ALA A 243 0.96 0.21 12.82
C ALA A 243 1.69 0.21 14.18
N GLN A 244 1.98 1.38 14.74
CA GLN A 244 2.56 1.51 16.08
C GLN A 244 1.57 1.26 17.23
N ARG A 245 0.25 1.33 16.96
CA ARG A 245 -0.81 1.28 17.99
C ARG A 245 -1.70 0.05 17.89
N LEU A 246 -1.68 -0.62 16.75
CA LEU A 246 -2.57 -1.75 16.46
C LEU A 246 -1.76 -3.04 16.28
N PRO A 247 -2.34 -4.19 16.65
CA PRO A 247 -1.81 -5.49 16.25
C PRO A 247 -1.71 -5.60 14.73
N LEU A 248 -0.65 -6.24 14.24
CA LEU A 248 -0.38 -6.41 12.80
C LEU A 248 -1.56 -7.07 12.05
N VAL A 249 -2.24 -8.01 12.70
CA VAL A 249 -3.46 -8.64 12.17
C VAL A 249 -4.56 -7.63 11.90
N THR A 250 -4.78 -6.67 12.83
CA THR A 250 -5.79 -5.62 12.64
C THR A 250 -5.43 -4.68 11.49
N VAL A 251 -4.15 -4.31 11.38
CA VAL A 251 -3.64 -3.48 10.28
C VAL A 251 -3.83 -4.21 8.94
N GLY A 252 -3.52 -5.51 8.90
CA GLY A 252 -3.72 -6.34 7.70
C GLY A 252 -5.20 -6.49 7.30
N LEU A 253 -6.12 -6.57 8.26
CA LEU A 253 -7.56 -6.59 7.98
C LEU A 253 -8.06 -5.25 7.44
N LEU A 254 -7.58 -4.14 8.00
CA LEU A 254 -7.92 -2.80 7.51
C LEU A 254 -7.42 -2.56 6.08
N PHE A 255 -6.36 -3.24 5.65
CA PHE A 255 -5.85 -3.14 4.28
C PHE A 255 -6.92 -3.44 3.23
N TYR A 256 -7.83 -4.39 3.49
CA TYR A 256 -8.88 -4.77 2.55
C TYR A 256 -9.93 -3.67 2.30
N LEU A 257 -9.98 -2.63 3.13
CA LEU A 257 -10.82 -1.47 2.89
C LEU A 257 -10.48 -0.78 1.55
N THR A 258 -9.18 -0.64 1.25
CA THR A 258 -8.71 -0.01 0.01
C THR A 258 -9.24 -0.72 -1.25
N PRO A 259 -8.93 -2.01 -1.50
CA PRO A 259 -9.41 -2.68 -2.71
C PRO A 259 -10.93 -2.86 -2.75
N ALA A 260 -11.62 -2.95 -1.59
CA ALA A 260 -13.08 -2.99 -1.56
C ALA A 260 -13.68 -1.66 -2.04
N MET A 261 -13.15 -0.52 -1.59
CA MET A 261 -13.59 0.80 -2.06
C MET A 261 -13.27 0.99 -3.55
N GLN A 262 -12.09 0.57 -4.01
CA GLN A 262 -11.70 0.67 -5.42
C GLN A 262 -12.57 -0.20 -6.34
N LEU A 263 -12.87 -1.45 -5.94
CA LEU A 263 -13.80 -2.30 -6.67
C LEU A 263 -15.19 -1.65 -6.75
N THR A 264 -15.69 -1.16 -5.62
CA THR A 264 -16.99 -0.46 -5.59
C THR A 264 -16.98 0.76 -6.50
N TRP A 265 -15.90 1.55 -6.48
CA TRP A 265 -15.76 2.70 -7.38
C TRP A 265 -15.74 2.28 -8.85
N GLY A 266 -14.93 1.30 -9.24
CA GLY A 266 -14.84 0.82 -10.61
C GLY A 266 -16.18 0.32 -11.15
N VAL A 267 -16.92 -0.44 -10.33
CA VAL A 267 -18.21 -1.01 -10.74
C VAL A 267 -19.32 0.05 -10.75
N VAL A 268 -19.45 0.85 -9.67
CA VAL A 268 -20.62 1.74 -9.46
C VAL A 268 -20.44 3.09 -10.15
N VAL A 269 -19.23 3.66 -10.12
CA VAL A 269 -18.94 5.00 -10.65
C VAL A 269 -18.27 4.90 -12.02
N GLY A 270 -17.29 4.01 -12.16
CA GLY A 270 -16.58 3.78 -13.41
C GLY A 270 -17.37 2.99 -14.44
N HIS A 271 -18.46 2.32 -14.02
CA HIS A 271 -19.27 1.44 -14.89
C HIS A 271 -18.41 0.42 -15.64
N GLU A 272 -17.32 -0.04 -15.02
CA GLU A 272 -16.43 -1.02 -15.63
C GLU A 272 -17.16 -2.37 -15.80
N PRO A 273 -17.01 -3.02 -16.96
CA PRO A 273 -17.74 -4.27 -17.23
C PRO A 273 -17.30 -5.39 -16.28
N MET A 274 -18.27 -6.04 -15.66
CA MET A 274 -18.10 -7.15 -14.72
C MET A 274 -18.79 -8.42 -15.27
N PRO A 275 -18.21 -9.08 -16.28
CA PRO A 275 -18.75 -10.36 -16.77
C PRO A 275 -18.71 -11.42 -15.65
N PRO A 276 -19.54 -12.49 -15.74
CA PRO A 276 -19.60 -13.54 -14.72
C PRO A 276 -18.24 -14.14 -14.35
N ALA A 277 -17.34 -14.26 -15.31
CA ALA A 277 -15.98 -14.75 -15.10
C ALA A 277 -15.15 -13.85 -14.15
N ARG A 278 -15.29 -12.53 -14.27
CA ARG A 278 -14.63 -11.60 -13.33
C ARG A 278 -15.19 -11.75 -11.92
N TRP A 279 -16.52 -11.86 -11.75
CA TRP A 279 -17.14 -12.14 -10.45
C TRP A 279 -16.66 -13.46 -9.85
N LEU A 280 -16.56 -14.53 -10.68
CA LEU A 280 -16.02 -15.82 -10.24
C LEU A 280 -14.57 -15.69 -9.75
N GLY A 281 -13.71 -14.97 -10.50
CA GLY A 281 -12.33 -14.69 -10.11
C GLY A 281 -12.24 -13.97 -8.77
N PHE A 282 -13.01 -12.90 -8.58
CA PHE A 282 -13.08 -12.18 -7.30
C PHE A 282 -13.58 -13.08 -6.16
N ALA A 283 -14.62 -13.88 -6.40
CA ALA A 283 -15.15 -14.81 -5.39
C ALA A 283 -14.09 -15.82 -4.94
N LEU A 284 -13.34 -16.40 -5.87
CA LEU A 284 -12.23 -17.31 -5.56
C LEU A 284 -11.13 -16.61 -4.75
N ILE A 285 -10.75 -15.39 -5.12
CA ILE A 285 -9.79 -14.61 -4.35
C ILE A 285 -10.31 -14.32 -2.94
N TRP A 286 -11.58 -13.95 -2.78
CA TRP A 286 -12.17 -13.72 -1.45
C TRP A 286 -12.23 -15.00 -0.62
N VAL A 287 -12.48 -16.17 -1.21
CA VAL A 287 -12.38 -17.47 -0.53
C VAL A 287 -10.95 -17.73 -0.07
N ALA A 288 -9.95 -17.53 -0.94
CA ALA A 288 -8.55 -17.69 -0.58
C ALA A 288 -8.15 -16.75 0.58
N LEU A 289 -8.56 -15.50 0.53
CA LEU A 289 -8.32 -14.51 1.59
C LEU A 289 -9.07 -14.84 2.88
N GLY A 290 -10.28 -15.38 2.79
CA GLY A 290 -11.05 -15.86 3.93
C GLY A 290 -10.33 -17.00 4.66
N VAL A 291 -9.83 -17.99 3.93
CA VAL A 291 -9.04 -19.11 4.48
C VAL A 291 -7.76 -18.59 5.12
N PHE A 292 -7.02 -17.73 4.43
CA PHE A 292 -5.78 -17.14 4.93
C PHE A 292 -6.00 -16.32 6.21
N THR A 293 -7.03 -15.47 6.22
CA THR A 293 -7.36 -14.61 7.36
C THR A 293 -7.83 -15.43 8.56
N ALA A 294 -8.67 -16.45 8.33
CA ALA A 294 -9.14 -17.33 9.39
C ALA A 294 -7.97 -18.07 10.07
N ASP A 295 -7.02 -18.61 9.29
CA ASP A 295 -5.80 -19.24 9.82
C ASP A 295 -4.95 -18.26 10.64
N ALA A 296 -4.73 -17.03 10.12
CA ALA A 296 -3.96 -16.00 10.82
C ALA A 296 -4.60 -15.60 12.16
N LEU A 297 -5.93 -15.42 12.17
CA LEU A 297 -6.68 -15.10 13.40
C LEU A 297 -6.66 -16.25 14.41
N TRP A 298 -6.80 -17.48 13.94
CA TRP A 298 -6.74 -18.66 14.81
C TRP A 298 -5.37 -18.79 15.49
N ARG A 299 -4.28 -18.66 14.76
CA ARG A 299 -2.92 -18.68 15.30
C ARG A 299 -2.69 -17.57 16.33
N ALA A 300 -3.07 -16.33 15.99
CA ALA A 300 -2.95 -15.21 16.93
C ALA A 300 -3.71 -15.45 18.26
N ARG A 301 -4.82 -16.21 18.23
CA ARG A 301 -5.55 -16.61 19.44
C ARG A 301 -4.85 -17.69 20.23
N VAL A 302 -4.27 -18.69 19.54
CA VAL A 302 -3.52 -19.78 20.18
C VAL A 302 -2.28 -19.24 20.88
N ASP A 303 -1.49 -18.39 20.18
CA ASP A 303 -0.29 -17.79 20.75
C ASP A 303 -0.59 -16.94 21.99
N ARG A 304 -1.68 -16.17 21.97
CA ARG A 304 -2.11 -15.37 23.12
C ARG A 304 -2.45 -16.25 24.33
N ARG A 305 -3.18 -17.36 24.12
CA ARG A 305 -3.52 -18.30 25.21
C ARG A 305 -2.28 -19.01 25.80
N SER A 306 -1.29 -19.34 24.96
CA SER A 306 -0.06 -19.96 25.43
C SER A 306 0.76 -19.00 26.31
N LEU A 307 0.80 -17.69 25.98
CA LEU A 307 1.44 -16.67 26.80
C LEU A 307 0.74 -16.46 28.15
N GLU A 308 -0.60 -16.41 28.15
CA GLU A 308 -1.40 -16.27 29.38
C GLU A 308 -1.20 -17.49 30.33
N SER A 309 -1.13 -18.70 29.78
CA SER A 309 -0.87 -19.90 30.58
C SER A 309 0.55 -19.98 31.13
N SER A 310 1.54 -19.38 30.45
CA SER A 310 2.94 -19.30 30.90
C SER A 310 3.15 -18.26 32.01
N CYS A 311 2.35 -17.20 32.04
CA CYS A 311 2.38 -16.16 33.09
C CYS A 311 1.67 -16.59 34.41
N GLN A 312 0.86 -17.66 34.37
CA GLN A 312 0.14 -18.19 35.54
C GLN A 312 0.90 -19.32 36.27
N ARG A 313 2.03 -19.76 35.72
CA ARG A 313 2.98 -20.71 36.35
C ARG A 313 4.20 -20.01 36.91
#